data_e1cdee0e525b8eb2099b90d4f4fa29fd
#
_entry.id   e1cdee0e525b8eb2099b90d4f4fa29fd
#
_cell.length_a   1.000
_cell.length_b   1.000
_cell.length_c   1.000
_cell.angle_alpha   90.00
_cell.angle_beta   90.00
_cell.angle_gamma   90.00
#
_symmetry.space_group_name_H-M   'P 1'
#
loop_
_entity.id
_entity.type
_entity.pdbx_description
1 polymer ?
#
loop_
_entity_poly.entity_id
_entity_poly.type
_entity_poly.pdbx_seq_one_letter_code
_entity_poly.pdbx_strand_id
1 'polypeptide(L)'
;MTYLNPLLPLNEYIPDGEPHVFDGRVYLYGSHDQAAGIKYCPLDYTVYSASVDHLDEWRCEGVIYHKSQDPRNADGSHELYAPDCVRGSDGRYYLYYVL
;
A
#
# COMPACT_ATOMS: atom_id res chain seq x y z
N MET A 1 7.34 -5.94 26.74
CA MET A 1 6.08 -6.01 26.00
C MET A 1 6.25 -5.27 24.69
N THR A 2 5.85 -5.88 23.60
CA THR A 2 5.90 -5.27 22.28
C THR A 2 4.56 -4.65 21.95
N TYR A 3 4.56 -3.39 21.54
CA TYR A 3 3.35 -2.68 21.14
C TYR A 3 3.16 -2.80 19.64
N LEU A 4 1.95 -3.16 19.21
CA LEU A 4 1.62 -3.35 17.80
C LEU A 4 0.99 -2.11 17.17
N ASN A 5 0.62 -1.10 17.95
CA ASN A 5 0.03 0.13 17.46
C ASN A 5 0.83 1.35 17.90
N PRO A 6 1.14 2.26 16.98
CA PRO A 6 0.88 2.15 15.55
C PRO A 6 1.79 1.09 14.88
N LEU A 7 1.26 0.44 13.84
CA LEU A 7 2.01 -0.60 13.13
C LEU A 7 3.16 -0.01 12.31
N LEU A 8 2.95 1.14 11.70
CA LEU A 8 3.89 1.79 10.79
C LEU A 8 4.57 2.98 11.48
N PRO A 9 5.70 3.46 10.93
CA PRO A 9 6.34 4.68 11.44
C PRO A 9 5.37 5.86 11.48
N LEU A 10 5.55 6.74 12.45
CA LEU A 10 4.64 7.87 12.68
C LEU A 10 4.61 8.90 11.53
N ASN A 11 5.59 8.85 10.63
CA ASN A 11 5.64 9.71 9.46
C ASN A 11 5.00 9.10 8.21
N GLU A 12 4.40 7.90 8.34
CA GLU A 12 3.70 7.24 7.24
C GLU A 12 2.20 7.36 7.39
N TYR A 13 1.54 7.60 6.25
CA TYR A 13 0.10 7.79 6.18
C TYR A 13 -0.45 6.93 5.04
N ILE A 14 -1.04 5.78 5.40
CA ILE A 14 -1.58 4.81 4.47
C ILE A 14 -3.08 4.66 4.73
N PRO A 15 -3.91 5.60 4.23
CA PRO A 15 -5.36 5.46 4.38
C PRO A 15 -5.90 4.31 3.52
N ASP A 16 -7.08 3.82 3.86
CA ASP A 16 -7.77 2.74 3.15
C ASP A 16 -6.94 1.45 3.09
N GLY A 17 -6.22 1.14 4.18
CA GLY A 17 -5.33 -0.01 4.23
C GLY A 17 -6.08 -1.34 4.12
N GLU A 18 -5.68 -2.17 3.14
CA GLU A 18 -6.20 -3.51 2.92
C GLU A 18 -5.11 -4.54 3.19
N PRO A 19 -5.20 -5.27 4.32
CA PRO A 19 -4.22 -6.32 4.61
C PRO A 19 -4.57 -7.63 3.92
N HIS A 20 -3.56 -8.28 3.38
CA HIS A 20 -3.67 -9.62 2.80
C HIS A 20 -2.51 -10.49 3.24
N VAL A 21 -2.79 -11.77 3.49
CA VAL A 21 -1.75 -12.74 3.81
C VAL A 21 -1.42 -13.54 2.57
N PHE A 22 -0.16 -13.48 2.15
CA PHE A 22 0.38 -14.31 1.07
C PHE A 22 1.65 -14.98 1.56
N ASP A 23 1.68 -16.30 1.50
CA ASP A 23 2.86 -17.11 1.83
C ASP A 23 3.50 -16.76 3.20
N GLY A 24 2.65 -16.63 4.23
CA GLY A 24 3.09 -16.40 5.61
C GLY A 24 3.48 -14.95 5.93
N ARG A 25 3.22 -14.01 5.03
CA ARG A 25 3.43 -12.58 5.29
C ARG A 25 2.14 -11.80 5.10
N VAL A 26 1.95 -10.82 5.96
CA VAL A 26 0.88 -9.83 5.81
C VAL A 26 1.42 -8.68 4.96
N TYR A 27 0.72 -8.37 3.88
CA TYR A 27 1.01 -7.22 3.03
C TYR A 27 -0.10 -6.20 3.20
N LEU A 28 0.28 -4.96 3.48
CA LEU A 28 -0.67 -3.86 3.67
C LEU A 28 -0.65 -2.99 2.43
N TYR A 29 -1.76 -3.02 1.69
CA TYR A 29 -2.01 -2.18 0.52
C TYR A 29 -2.89 -1.02 0.93
N GLY A 30 -2.59 0.16 0.46
CA GLY A 30 -3.39 1.33 0.78
C GLY A 30 -3.04 2.51 -0.10
N SER A 31 -3.86 3.53 -0.06
CA SER A 31 -3.52 4.83 -0.61
C SER A 31 -2.28 5.37 0.12
N HIS A 32 -1.55 6.28 -0.50
CA HIS A 32 -0.37 6.84 0.15
C HIS A 32 -0.50 8.34 0.26
N ASP A 33 -0.62 8.82 1.48
CA ASP A 33 -0.85 10.22 1.77
C ASP A 33 0.42 10.91 2.23
N GLN A 34 0.44 12.23 2.09
CA GLN A 34 1.56 13.08 2.47
C GLN A 34 1.22 13.84 3.75
N ALA A 35 2.15 13.87 4.70
CA ALA A 35 2.01 14.63 5.93
C ALA A 35 1.75 16.11 5.60
N ALA A 36 0.70 16.69 6.21
CA ALA A 36 0.31 18.09 6.01
C ALA A 36 0.04 18.44 4.53
N GLY A 37 -0.29 17.46 3.69
CA GLY A 37 -0.63 17.68 2.30
C GLY A 37 -1.99 18.36 2.15
N ILE A 38 -2.17 19.09 1.05
CA ILE A 38 -3.42 19.77 0.73
C ILE A 38 -4.34 18.94 -0.17
N LYS A 39 -3.83 17.82 -0.69
CA LYS A 39 -4.59 16.87 -1.51
C LYS A 39 -4.64 15.53 -0.81
N TYR A 40 -5.68 14.75 -1.09
CA TYR A 40 -5.75 13.37 -0.64
C TYR A 40 -4.91 12.47 -1.56
N CYS A 41 -4.16 11.55 -0.95
CA CYS A 41 -3.44 10.47 -1.64
C CYS A 41 -2.55 10.93 -2.81
N PRO A 42 -1.65 11.92 -2.61
CA PRO A 42 -0.87 12.46 -3.73
C PRO A 42 0.30 11.56 -4.13
N LEU A 43 0.64 10.56 -3.32
CA LEU A 43 1.83 9.73 -3.53
C LEU A 43 1.48 8.43 -4.25
N ASP A 44 2.52 7.77 -4.80
CA ASP A 44 2.37 6.47 -5.45
C ASP A 44 2.17 5.36 -4.41
N TYR A 45 1.61 4.21 -4.84
CA TYR A 45 1.36 3.11 -3.93
C TYR A 45 2.65 2.53 -3.35
N THR A 46 2.73 2.52 -2.04
CA THR A 46 3.81 1.90 -1.28
C THR A 46 3.22 0.80 -0.41
N VAL A 47 3.87 -0.35 -0.34
CA VAL A 47 3.40 -1.51 0.42
C VAL A 47 4.34 -1.78 1.58
N TYR A 48 3.77 -2.07 2.72
CA TYR A 48 4.48 -2.56 3.91
C TYR A 48 4.12 -4.01 4.15
N SER A 49 5.04 -4.77 4.71
CA SER A 49 4.78 -6.17 5.03
C SER A 49 5.43 -6.58 6.36
N ALA A 50 4.86 -7.61 6.96
CA ALA A 50 5.41 -8.25 8.14
C ALA A 50 5.14 -9.76 8.09
N SER A 51 6.03 -10.55 8.72
CA SER A 51 5.73 -11.96 8.95
C SER A 51 4.49 -12.09 9.83
N VAL A 52 3.64 -13.09 9.57
CA VAL A 52 2.48 -13.35 10.43
C VAL A 52 2.87 -13.68 11.86
N ASP A 53 4.10 -14.13 12.07
CA ASP A 53 4.64 -14.45 13.40
C ASP A 53 5.31 -13.26 14.08
N HIS A 54 5.50 -12.15 13.39
CA HIS A 54 6.20 -10.95 13.87
C HIS A 54 5.51 -9.68 13.39
N LEU A 55 4.27 -9.46 13.85
CA LEU A 55 3.47 -8.28 13.45
C LEU A 55 3.96 -6.97 14.05
N ASP A 56 5.03 -7.01 14.82
CA ASP A 56 5.73 -5.85 15.35
C ASP A 56 6.93 -5.41 14.47
N GLU A 57 7.23 -6.19 13.43
CA GLU A 57 8.39 -5.96 12.57
C GLU A 57 7.96 -5.71 11.12
N TRP A 58 7.46 -4.50 10.85
CA TRP A 58 7.04 -4.09 9.50
C TRP A 58 8.21 -3.54 8.71
N ARG A 59 8.27 -3.90 7.44
CA ARG A 59 9.25 -3.38 6.50
C ARG A 59 8.57 -2.74 5.30
N CYS A 60 9.18 -1.70 4.76
CA CYS A 60 8.72 -1.07 3.53
C CYS A 60 9.19 -1.90 2.33
N GLU A 61 8.25 -2.34 1.51
CA GLU A 61 8.58 -3.05 0.26
C GLU A 61 8.89 -2.08 -0.88
N GLY A 62 8.67 -0.78 -0.66
CA GLY A 62 8.88 0.25 -1.65
C GLY A 62 7.64 0.55 -2.47
N VAL A 63 7.83 1.37 -3.49
CA VAL A 63 6.75 1.74 -4.42
C VAL A 63 6.46 0.56 -5.35
N ILE A 64 5.20 0.12 -5.37
CA ILE A 64 4.79 -1.02 -6.20
C ILE A 64 4.13 -0.58 -7.50
N TYR A 65 3.60 0.64 -7.56
CA TYR A 65 2.94 1.15 -8.75
C TYR A 65 2.97 2.67 -8.76
N HIS A 66 3.51 3.25 -9.82
CA HIS A 66 3.52 4.69 -10.05
C HIS A 66 2.26 5.10 -10.79
N LYS A 67 1.64 6.20 -10.38
CA LYS A 67 0.40 6.67 -11.00
C LYS A 67 0.56 6.98 -12.49
N SER A 68 1.75 7.32 -12.93
CA SER A 68 2.05 7.57 -14.35
C SER A 68 2.16 6.29 -15.19
N GLN A 69 2.16 5.11 -14.57
CA GLN A 69 2.20 3.85 -15.31
C GLN A 69 0.86 3.52 -15.99
N ASP A 70 -0.24 4.07 -15.50
CA ASP A 70 -1.53 3.91 -16.16
C ASP A 70 -1.54 4.78 -17.43
N PRO A 71 -1.79 4.20 -18.62
CA PRO A 71 -1.81 4.97 -19.87
C PRO A 71 -2.83 6.11 -19.86
N ARG A 72 -3.90 5.99 -19.07
CA ARG A 72 -4.91 7.05 -18.93
C ARG A 72 -4.46 8.18 -18.02
N ASN A 73 -3.32 8.01 -17.36
CA ASN A 73 -2.78 8.95 -16.36
C ASN A 73 -1.29 9.20 -16.56
N ALA A 74 -0.83 9.18 -17.81
CA ALA A 74 0.60 9.27 -18.12
C ALA A 74 1.24 10.57 -17.62
N ASP A 75 0.47 11.64 -17.48
CA ASP A 75 0.95 12.92 -16.94
C ASP A 75 0.91 13.00 -15.40
N GLY A 76 0.40 11.94 -14.75
CA GLY A 76 0.31 11.90 -13.29
C GLY A 76 -0.69 12.89 -12.69
N SER A 77 -1.65 13.40 -13.47
CA SER A 77 -2.59 14.43 -13.02
C SER A 77 -3.68 13.89 -12.09
N HIS A 78 -3.95 12.58 -12.14
CA HIS A 78 -4.91 11.93 -11.26
C HIS A 78 -4.21 11.19 -10.14
N GLU A 79 -4.81 11.20 -8.95
CA GLU A 79 -4.27 10.52 -7.78
C GLU A 79 -4.69 9.05 -7.76
N LEU A 80 -3.94 8.22 -7.02
CA LEU A 80 -4.25 6.80 -6.81
C LEU A 80 -4.97 6.63 -5.48
N TYR A 81 -6.16 6.03 -5.51
CA TYR A 81 -7.00 5.83 -4.32
C TYR A 81 -7.16 4.34 -4.02
N ALA A 82 -7.46 4.03 -2.78
CA ALA A 82 -7.93 2.77 -2.21
C ALA A 82 -7.64 1.52 -3.06
N PRO A 83 -6.41 0.99 -3.08
CA PRO A 83 -6.08 -0.20 -3.84
C PRO A 83 -6.51 -1.47 -3.11
N ASP A 84 -6.65 -2.54 -3.87
CA ASP A 84 -6.77 -3.89 -3.33
C ASP A 84 -5.94 -4.86 -4.16
N CYS A 85 -5.56 -5.99 -3.57
CA CYS A 85 -4.75 -6.98 -4.24
C CYS A 85 -5.34 -8.38 -4.03
N VAL A 86 -5.35 -9.19 -5.08
CA VAL A 86 -5.84 -10.56 -5.01
C VAL A 86 -4.89 -11.49 -5.76
N ARG A 87 -4.72 -12.70 -5.23
CA ARG A 87 -3.99 -13.74 -5.94
C ARG A 87 -4.98 -14.53 -6.80
N GLY A 88 -4.74 -14.55 -8.11
CA GLY A 88 -5.57 -15.31 -9.05
C GLY A 88 -5.28 -16.80 -9.02
N SER A 89 -6.19 -17.59 -9.60
CA SER A 89 -6.03 -19.03 -9.73
C SER A 89 -4.85 -19.43 -10.62
N ASP A 90 -4.37 -18.50 -11.45
CA ASP A 90 -3.17 -18.65 -12.28
C ASP A 90 -1.86 -18.41 -11.52
N GLY A 91 -1.93 -18.10 -10.22
CA GLY A 91 -0.79 -17.80 -9.38
C GLY A 91 -0.28 -16.35 -9.50
N ARG A 92 -0.89 -15.55 -10.34
CA ARG A 92 -0.54 -14.14 -10.49
C ARG A 92 -1.26 -13.29 -9.47
N TYR A 93 -0.65 -12.15 -9.12
CA TYR A 93 -1.24 -11.15 -8.24
C TYR A 93 -1.82 -10.03 -9.10
N TYR A 94 -3.05 -9.62 -8.77
CA TYR A 94 -3.77 -8.58 -9.48
C TYR A 94 -4.01 -7.40 -8.56
N LEU A 95 -3.52 -6.23 -8.97
CA LEU A 95 -3.75 -4.99 -8.24
C LEU A 95 -4.94 -4.26 -8.86
N TYR A 96 -5.95 -4.03 -8.03
CA TYR A 96 -7.11 -3.21 -8.38
C TYR A 96 -6.94 -1.84 -7.77
N TYR A 97 -7.22 -0.79 -8.52
CA TYR A 97 -7.06 0.57 -8.03
C TYR A 97 -8.04 1.52 -8.70
N VAL A 98 -8.14 2.73 -8.14
CA VAL A 98 -9.02 3.80 -8.62
C VAL A 98 -8.17 5.03 -8.91
N LEU A 99 -8.46 5.67 -10.04
CA LEU A 99 -7.89 6.97 -10.40
C LEU A 99 -8.85 8.10 -10.05
#